data_dc7dae111be9ea6c9c4b6441af2fc655
#
_entry.id   dc7dae111be9ea6c9c4b6441af2fc655
#
_cell.length_a   1.000
_cell.length_b   1.000
_cell.length_c   1.000
_cell.angle_alpha   90.00
_cell.angle_beta   90.00
_cell.angle_gamma   90.00
#
_symmetry.space_group_name_H-M   'P 1'
#
loop_
_entity.id
_entity.type
_entity.pdbx_description
1 polymer ?
#
loop_
_entity_poly.entity_id
_entity_poly.type
_entity_poly.pdbx_seq_one_letter_code
_entity_poly.pdbx_strand_id
1 'polypeptide(L)'
;SEFISVISTTFTPMIPAITGAGMIKALLAILTLTGVLSSDSHTYALLNTISDAAFYFMPILLAYGAAIKFECNPILAITVAGVLLHPNIGGLLASGEAINFMGVPVRLTDYAGSVLPIIITVWAMSYIEHFAEKVSPSIIKFFTKPLLVLLLTAPLALIVIGPFGTYLNDLVAAGAEIINGKASWLIPFLMGALQPFLVVTGTAWAM
;
A
#
# COMPACT_ATOMS: atom_id res chain seq x y z
N SER A 1 -10.29 -18.43 9.40
CA SER A 1 -8.88 -18.78 9.21
C SER A 1 -7.96 -17.61 9.56
N GLU A 2 -6.70 -17.91 9.77
CA GLU A 2 -5.70 -16.92 10.11
C GLU A 2 -5.56 -15.86 9.04
N PHE A 3 -5.57 -16.26 7.77
CA PHE A 3 -5.46 -15.33 6.64
C PHE A 3 -6.63 -14.34 6.62
N ILE A 4 -7.84 -14.82 6.81
CA ILE A 4 -9.03 -13.96 6.85
C ILE A 4 -8.96 -12.99 8.04
N SER A 5 -8.48 -13.46 9.20
CA SER A 5 -8.31 -12.62 10.38
C SER A 5 -7.30 -11.49 10.13
N VAL A 6 -6.19 -11.78 9.47
CA VAL A 6 -5.19 -10.76 9.12
C VAL A 6 -5.82 -9.69 8.23
N ILE A 7 -6.50 -10.09 7.18
CA ILE A 7 -7.13 -9.15 6.25
C ILE A 7 -8.21 -8.32 6.96
N SER A 8 -9.09 -8.96 7.70
CA SER A 8 -10.18 -8.28 8.40
C SER A 8 -9.66 -7.23 9.38
N THR A 9 -8.71 -7.61 10.23
CA THR A 9 -8.15 -6.69 11.24
C THR A 9 -7.38 -5.54 10.58
N THR A 10 -6.65 -5.82 9.50
CA THR A 10 -5.87 -4.81 8.80
C THR A 10 -6.77 -3.77 8.13
N PHE A 11 -7.86 -4.18 7.51
CA PHE A 11 -8.70 -3.30 6.71
C PHE A 11 -9.80 -2.59 7.52
N THR A 12 -10.22 -3.15 8.65
CA THR A 12 -11.32 -2.58 9.42
C THR A 12 -11.11 -1.11 9.81
N PRO A 13 -9.93 -0.69 10.31
CA PRO A 13 -9.73 0.70 10.70
C PRO A 13 -9.86 1.70 9.54
N MET A 14 -9.59 1.28 8.31
CA MET A 14 -9.61 2.19 7.17
C MET A 14 -10.95 2.25 6.44
N ILE A 15 -11.91 1.42 6.80
CA ILE A 15 -13.20 1.37 6.12
C ILE A 15 -13.90 2.74 6.07
N PRO A 16 -14.00 3.51 7.18
CA PRO A 16 -14.63 4.83 7.10
C PRO A 16 -13.96 5.77 6.09
N ALA A 17 -12.63 5.77 6.04
CA ALA A 17 -11.89 6.63 5.12
C ALA A 17 -12.15 6.25 3.66
N ILE A 18 -12.11 4.96 3.35
CA ILE A 18 -12.36 4.46 1.99
C ILE A 18 -13.81 4.70 1.58
N THR A 19 -14.76 4.50 2.50
CA THR A 19 -16.17 4.74 2.23
C THR A 19 -16.42 6.21 1.90
N GLY A 20 -15.89 7.13 2.73
CA GLY A 20 -16.04 8.56 2.49
C GLY A 20 -15.40 8.99 1.19
N ALA A 21 -14.20 8.50 0.91
CA ALA A 21 -13.50 8.80 -0.34
C ALA A 21 -14.28 8.32 -1.57
N GLY A 22 -14.84 7.12 -1.49
CA GLY A 22 -15.65 6.57 -2.58
C GLY A 22 -16.91 7.38 -2.82
N MET A 23 -17.55 7.84 -1.76
CA MET A 23 -18.75 8.68 -1.87
C MET A 23 -18.43 10.03 -2.52
N ILE A 24 -17.29 10.64 -2.19
CA ILE A 24 -16.86 11.88 -2.83
C ILE A 24 -16.57 11.66 -4.32
N LYS A 25 -15.93 10.54 -4.68
CA LYS A 25 -15.70 10.22 -6.09
C LYS A 25 -17.01 10.06 -6.85
N ALA A 26 -18.01 9.41 -6.26
CA ALA A 26 -19.32 9.27 -6.87
C ALA A 26 -19.99 10.63 -7.06
N LEU A 27 -19.92 11.50 -6.06
CA LEU A 27 -20.47 12.86 -6.16
C LEU A 27 -19.79 13.66 -7.28
N LEU A 28 -18.45 13.58 -7.38
CA LEU A 28 -17.71 14.25 -8.46
C LEU A 28 -18.14 13.74 -9.83
N ALA A 29 -18.35 12.43 -9.97
CA ALA A 29 -18.81 11.86 -11.23
C ALA A 29 -20.18 12.41 -11.61
N ILE A 30 -21.10 12.49 -10.66
CA ILE A 30 -22.44 13.03 -10.90
C ILE A 30 -22.36 14.50 -11.31
N LEU A 31 -21.61 15.32 -10.58
CA LEU A 31 -21.48 16.76 -10.87
C LEU A 31 -20.84 16.99 -12.23
N THR A 32 -19.87 16.20 -12.61
CA THR A 32 -19.20 16.32 -13.91
C THR A 32 -20.12 15.89 -15.07
N LEU A 33 -20.85 14.79 -14.90
CA LEU A 33 -21.75 14.28 -15.93
C LEU A 33 -22.95 15.20 -16.18
N THR A 34 -23.44 15.88 -15.12
CA THR A 34 -24.56 16.81 -15.25
C THR A 34 -24.13 18.21 -15.73
N GLY A 35 -22.82 18.44 -15.86
CA GLY A 35 -22.31 19.72 -16.32
C GLY A 35 -22.28 20.83 -15.27
N VAL A 36 -22.62 20.49 -14.01
CA VAL A 36 -22.57 21.48 -12.90
C VAL A 36 -21.14 21.87 -12.59
N LEU A 37 -20.20 20.93 -12.70
CA LEU A 37 -18.80 21.14 -12.38
C LEU A 37 -17.92 20.76 -13.57
N SER A 38 -17.00 21.65 -13.95
CA SER A 38 -16.03 21.36 -15.01
C SER A 38 -14.85 20.59 -14.47
N SER A 39 -14.40 19.58 -15.20
CA SER A 39 -13.21 18.81 -14.86
C SER A 39 -11.92 19.64 -14.92
N ASP A 40 -11.96 20.80 -15.57
CA ASP A 40 -10.82 21.73 -15.65
C ASP A 40 -10.80 22.75 -14.50
N SER A 41 -11.81 22.76 -13.64
CA SER A 41 -11.89 23.73 -12.55
C SER A 41 -10.98 23.37 -11.39
N HIS A 42 -10.58 24.39 -10.64
CA HIS A 42 -9.80 24.19 -9.41
C HIS A 42 -10.62 23.46 -8.34
N THR A 43 -11.93 23.71 -8.30
CA THR A 43 -12.83 23.01 -7.38
C THR A 43 -12.82 21.51 -7.63
N TYR A 44 -12.89 21.11 -8.91
CA TYR A 44 -12.77 19.69 -9.26
C TYR A 44 -11.43 19.11 -8.80
N ALA A 45 -10.33 19.82 -9.07
CA ALA A 45 -8.99 19.34 -8.70
C ALA A 45 -8.86 19.12 -7.19
N LEU A 46 -9.38 20.05 -6.39
CA LEU A 46 -9.32 19.96 -4.93
C LEU A 46 -10.22 18.84 -4.40
N LEU A 47 -11.43 18.73 -4.89
CA LEU A 47 -12.34 17.65 -4.50
C LEU A 47 -11.82 16.29 -4.91
N ASN A 48 -11.23 16.21 -6.10
CA ASN A 48 -10.60 14.95 -6.55
C ASN A 48 -9.43 14.57 -5.64
N THR A 49 -8.62 15.52 -5.22
CA THR A 49 -7.54 15.28 -4.27
C THR A 49 -8.08 14.78 -2.93
N ILE A 50 -9.14 15.40 -2.42
CA ILE A 50 -9.78 14.98 -1.17
C ILE A 50 -10.25 13.52 -1.29
N SER A 51 -10.88 13.16 -2.39
CA SER A 51 -11.39 11.81 -2.60
C SER A 51 -10.28 10.80 -2.83
N ASP A 52 -9.16 11.22 -3.42
CA ASP A 52 -8.06 10.31 -3.74
C ASP A 52 -7.11 10.07 -2.58
N ALA A 53 -7.12 10.94 -1.55
CA ALA A 53 -6.14 10.87 -0.48
C ALA A 53 -6.12 9.51 0.22
N ALA A 54 -7.29 8.95 0.54
CA ALA A 54 -7.35 7.65 1.21
C ALA A 54 -6.81 6.52 0.33
N PHE A 55 -7.05 6.59 -0.97
CA PHE A 55 -6.54 5.58 -1.90
C PHE A 55 -5.05 5.73 -2.15
N TYR A 56 -4.57 6.97 -2.31
CA TYR A 56 -3.14 7.23 -2.52
C TYR A 56 -2.31 6.82 -1.31
N PHE A 57 -2.76 7.17 -0.11
CA PHE A 57 -2.06 6.87 1.13
C PHE A 57 -2.52 5.57 1.77
N MET A 58 -3.12 4.67 0.98
CA MET A 58 -3.57 3.37 1.47
C MET A 58 -2.49 2.60 2.24
N PRO A 59 -1.21 2.56 1.80
CA PRO A 59 -0.18 1.88 2.59
C PRO A 59 -0.06 2.40 4.02
N ILE A 60 -0.23 3.71 4.22
CA ILE A 60 -0.15 4.30 5.57
C ILE A 60 -1.31 3.83 6.44
N LEU A 61 -2.53 3.84 5.88
CA LEU A 61 -3.71 3.37 6.60
C LEU A 61 -3.63 1.89 6.92
N LEU A 62 -3.15 1.09 5.98
CA LEU A 62 -2.98 -0.35 6.16
C LEU A 62 -1.88 -0.66 7.17
N ALA A 63 -0.82 0.16 7.21
CA ALA A 63 0.25 -0.02 8.18
C ALA A 63 -0.28 0.05 9.61
N TYR A 64 -1.19 0.97 9.88
CA TYR A 64 -1.83 1.09 11.19
C TYR A 64 -2.59 -0.19 11.55
N GLY A 65 -3.46 -0.65 10.64
CA GLY A 65 -4.25 -1.85 10.88
C GLY A 65 -3.42 -3.11 11.02
N ALA A 66 -2.40 -3.24 10.16
CA ALA A 66 -1.49 -4.39 10.21
C ALA A 66 -0.68 -4.40 11.52
N ALA A 67 -0.24 -3.22 11.97
CA ALA A 67 0.50 -3.12 13.23
C ALA A 67 -0.33 -3.58 14.43
N ILE A 68 -1.62 -3.25 14.43
CA ILE A 68 -2.52 -3.73 15.47
C ILE A 68 -2.65 -5.26 15.41
N LYS A 69 -2.81 -5.82 14.21
CA LYS A 69 -2.94 -7.28 14.05
C LYS A 69 -1.67 -8.02 14.47
N PHE A 70 -0.50 -7.52 14.07
CA PHE A 70 0.78 -8.18 14.33
C PHE A 70 1.42 -7.72 15.65
N GLU A 71 0.72 -6.89 16.42
CA GLU A 71 1.15 -6.43 17.74
C GLU A 71 2.51 -5.76 17.73
N CYS A 72 2.72 -4.85 16.78
CA CYS A 72 3.92 -4.01 16.73
C CYS A 72 3.53 -2.53 16.83
N ASN A 73 4.53 -1.66 16.89
CA ASN A 73 4.29 -0.23 17.10
C ASN A 73 3.64 0.39 15.88
N PRO A 74 2.39 0.90 15.98
CA PRO A 74 1.70 1.48 14.83
C PRO A 74 2.41 2.70 14.24
N ILE A 75 3.02 3.53 15.07
CA ILE A 75 3.68 4.76 14.59
C ILE A 75 4.93 4.41 13.78
N LEU A 76 5.69 3.41 14.22
CA LEU A 76 6.84 2.93 13.44
C LEU A 76 6.39 2.31 12.12
N ALA A 77 5.29 1.56 12.13
CA ALA A 77 4.72 0.98 10.92
C ALA A 77 4.29 2.08 9.93
N ILE A 78 3.63 3.11 10.43
CA ILE A 78 3.22 4.27 9.61
C ILE A 78 4.45 4.97 9.05
N THR A 79 5.52 5.10 9.83
CA THR A 79 6.77 5.72 9.36
C THR A 79 7.39 4.92 8.23
N VAL A 80 7.42 3.59 8.33
CA VAL A 80 7.93 2.73 7.26
C VAL A 80 7.08 2.88 6.00
N ALA A 81 5.76 2.90 6.14
CA ALA A 81 4.86 3.15 5.01
C ALA A 81 5.15 4.51 4.36
N GLY A 82 5.43 5.53 5.18
CA GLY A 82 5.83 6.84 4.71
C GLY A 82 7.11 6.82 3.87
N VAL A 83 8.07 5.95 4.22
CA VAL A 83 9.29 5.79 3.40
C VAL A 83 8.92 5.33 1.99
N LEU A 84 8.01 4.36 1.87
CA LEU A 84 7.59 3.85 0.57
C LEU A 84 6.88 4.92 -0.29
N LEU A 85 6.18 5.86 0.34
CA LEU A 85 5.44 6.92 -0.34
C LEU A 85 6.20 8.24 -0.42
N HIS A 86 7.40 8.30 0.15
CA HIS A 86 8.17 9.55 0.20
C HIS A 86 8.47 10.07 -1.23
N PRO A 87 8.34 11.38 -1.46
CA PRO A 87 8.59 11.94 -2.79
C PRO A 87 9.97 11.62 -3.36
N ASN A 88 10.99 11.44 -2.52
CA ASN A 88 12.32 11.07 -2.98
C ASN A 88 12.34 9.70 -3.64
N ILE A 89 11.54 8.74 -3.14
CA ILE A 89 11.42 7.43 -3.76
C ILE A 89 10.79 7.56 -5.15
N GLY A 90 9.73 8.37 -5.27
CA GLY A 90 9.12 8.65 -6.56
C GLY A 90 10.08 9.32 -7.54
N GLY A 91 10.90 10.26 -7.04
CA GLY A 91 11.90 10.92 -7.85
C GLY A 91 12.99 9.97 -8.36
N LEU A 92 13.46 9.07 -7.50
CA LEU A 92 14.44 8.06 -7.89
C LEU A 92 13.85 7.08 -8.92
N LEU A 93 12.61 6.69 -8.74
CA LEU A 93 11.90 5.83 -9.69
C LEU A 93 11.76 6.52 -11.05
N ALA A 94 11.38 7.80 -11.04
CA ALA A 94 11.19 8.58 -12.28
C ALA A 94 12.50 8.84 -13.01
N SER A 95 13.65 8.87 -12.31
CA SER A 95 14.97 9.09 -12.95
C SER A 95 15.37 7.94 -13.85
N GLY A 96 14.84 6.75 -13.66
CA GLY A 96 15.20 5.57 -14.45
C GLY A 96 16.60 5.04 -14.19
N GLU A 97 17.33 5.59 -13.24
CA GLU A 97 18.69 5.15 -12.93
C GLU A 97 18.68 3.88 -12.08
N ALA A 98 19.76 3.09 -12.19
CA ALA A 98 19.95 1.94 -11.31
C ALA A 98 20.23 2.43 -9.89
N ILE A 99 19.44 1.96 -8.93
CA ILE A 99 19.54 2.38 -7.53
C ILE A 99 20.18 1.26 -6.73
N ASN A 100 21.17 1.63 -5.92
CA ASN A 100 21.86 0.69 -5.03
C ASN A 100 21.77 1.19 -3.59
N PHE A 101 21.55 0.26 -2.65
CA PHE A 101 21.65 0.53 -1.23
C PHE A 101 22.84 -0.26 -0.69
N MET A 102 23.91 0.46 -0.34
CA MET A 102 25.17 -0.13 0.17
C MET A 102 25.68 -1.27 -0.73
N GLY A 103 25.60 -1.09 -2.05
CA GLY A 103 26.04 -2.09 -3.01
C GLY A 103 25.02 -3.13 -3.41
N VAL A 104 23.86 -3.15 -2.74
CA VAL A 104 22.77 -4.08 -3.07
C VAL A 104 21.80 -3.40 -4.04
N PRO A 105 21.52 -4.02 -5.20
CA PRO A 105 20.57 -3.43 -6.15
C PRO A 105 19.17 -3.29 -5.54
N VAL A 106 18.54 -2.13 -5.73
CA VAL A 106 17.19 -1.85 -5.27
C VAL A 106 16.30 -1.61 -6.48
N ARG A 107 15.24 -2.38 -6.60
CA ARG A 107 14.25 -2.19 -7.66
C ARG A 107 13.06 -1.43 -7.08
N LEU A 108 12.97 -0.16 -7.43
CA LEU A 108 11.90 0.71 -6.96
C LEU A 108 10.65 0.55 -7.82
N THR A 109 9.49 0.67 -7.18
CA THR A 109 8.19 0.67 -7.83
C THR A 109 7.33 1.77 -7.24
N ASP A 110 6.19 2.04 -7.86
CA ASP A 110 5.23 2.99 -7.30
C ASP A 110 4.37 2.26 -6.25
N TYR A 111 4.53 2.67 -5.01
CA TYR A 111 3.82 2.05 -3.89
C TYR A 111 2.51 2.72 -3.54
N ALA A 112 2.16 3.86 -4.18
CA ALA A 112 0.91 4.54 -3.90
C ALA A 112 -0.28 3.62 -4.23
N GLY A 113 -1.22 3.52 -3.29
CA GLY A 113 -2.38 2.66 -3.46
C GLY A 113 -2.12 1.16 -3.35
N SER A 114 -0.88 0.75 -3.08
CA SER A 114 -0.55 -0.68 -2.95
C SER A 114 -0.99 -1.23 -1.60
N VAL A 115 -1.19 -2.53 -1.53
CA VAL A 115 -1.68 -3.22 -0.33
C VAL A 115 -0.69 -4.26 0.17
N LEU A 116 -0.29 -5.21 -0.69
CA LEU A 116 0.52 -6.34 -0.28
C LEU A 116 1.89 -5.94 0.28
N PRO A 117 2.64 -5.03 -0.34
CA PRO A 117 3.97 -4.71 0.17
C PRO A 117 3.96 -4.22 1.61
N ILE A 118 3.01 -3.36 1.99
CA ILE A 118 3.00 -2.82 3.35
C ILE A 118 2.56 -3.86 4.39
N ILE A 119 1.62 -4.74 4.04
CA ILE A 119 1.18 -5.78 4.97
C ILE A 119 2.34 -6.73 5.27
N ILE A 120 3.08 -7.16 4.23
CA ILE A 120 4.24 -8.03 4.39
C ILE A 120 5.35 -7.31 5.16
N THR A 121 5.55 -6.03 4.88
CA THR A 121 6.56 -5.21 5.57
C THR A 121 6.26 -5.11 7.06
N VAL A 122 5.01 -4.85 7.44
CA VAL A 122 4.65 -4.75 8.86
C VAL A 122 4.76 -6.10 9.55
N TRP A 123 4.41 -7.17 8.86
CA TRP A 123 4.62 -8.52 9.39
C TRP A 123 6.10 -8.78 9.69
N ALA A 124 6.98 -8.47 8.74
CA ALA A 124 8.44 -8.59 8.95
C ALA A 124 8.90 -7.64 10.06
N MET A 125 8.37 -6.42 10.12
CA MET A 125 8.71 -5.46 11.15
C MET A 125 8.40 -5.96 12.55
N SER A 126 7.32 -6.74 12.71
CA SER A 126 6.96 -7.29 14.02
C SER A 126 8.07 -8.17 14.58
N TYR A 127 8.71 -8.98 13.73
CA TYR A 127 9.85 -9.79 14.13
C TYR A 127 11.09 -8.95 14.42
N ILE A 128 11.35 -7.95 13.57
CA ILE A 128 12.47 -7.04 13.76
C ILE A 128 12.33 -6.25 15.07
N GLU A 129 11.11 -5.82 15.38
CA GLU A 129 10.83 -5.10 16.63
C GLU A 129 11.13 -5.98 17.86
N HIS A 130 10.73 -7.25 17.82
CA HIS A 130 11.04 -8.19 18.91
C HIS A 130 12.55 -8.38 19.04
N PHE A 131 13.26 -8.50 17.92
CA PHE A 131 14.72 -8.62 17.94
C PHE A 131 15.36 -7.36 18.53
N ALA A 132 14.91 -6.18 18.12
CA ALA A 132 15.41 -4.90 18.63
C ALA A 132 15.17 -4.78 20.14
N GLU A 133 14.01 -5.25 20.62
CA GLU A 133 13.69 -5.27 22.03
C GLU A 133 14.72 -6.09 22.83
N LYS A 134 15.11 -7.24 22.29
CA LYS A 134 16.06 -8.14 22.95
C LYS A 134 17.48 -7.60 22.98
N VAL A 135 17.93 -6.92 21.93
CA VAL A 135 19.33 -6.49 21.82
C VAL A 135 19.55 -5.08 22.34
N SER A 136 18.51 -4.29 22.55
CA SER A 136 18.64 -2.93 23.02
C SER A 136 18.84 -2.88 24.53
N PRO A 137 19.92 -2.23 25.02
CA PRO A 137 20.10 -2.01 26.46
C PRO A 137 18.95 -1.18 27.02
N SER A 138 18.51 -1.51 28.24
CA SER A 138 17.36 -0.84 28.85
C SER A 138 17.55 0.67 29.00
N ILE A 139 18.79 1.11 29.20
CA ILE A 139 19.12 2.53 29.42
C ILE A 139 18.86 3.34 28.14
N ILE A 140 19.21 2.80 26.96
CA ILE A 140 19.13 3.51 25.69
C ILE A 140 18.09 2.93 24.76
N LYS A 141 17.22 2.04 25.25
CA LYS A 141 16.19 1.39 24.45
C LYS A 141 15.26 2.40 23.77
N PHE A 142 14.99 3.52 24.42
CA PHE A 142 14.15 4.57 23.85
C PHE A 142 14.65 5.07 22.49
N PHE A 143 15.97 5.09 22.30
CA PHE A 143 16.59 5.51 21.03
C PHE A 143 16.94 4.33 20.13
N THR A 144 17.50 3.27 20.72
CA THR A 144 18.08 2.14 19.96
C THR A 144 17.00 1.28 19.30
N LYS A 145 15.89 1.03 20.01
CA LYS A 145 14.82 0.18 19.47
C LYS A 145 14.20 0.80 18.21
N PRO A 146 13.71 2.07 18.22
CA PRO A 146 13.20 2.66 17.00
C PRO A 146 14.24 2.76 15.89
N LEU A 147 15.49 3.07 16.22
CA LEU A 147 16.57 3.15 15.24
C LEU A 147 16.75 1.82 14.51
N LEU A 148 16.86 0.72 15.27
CA LEU A 148 17.04 -0.61 14.67
C LEU A 148 15.82 -1.03 13.85
N VAL A 149 14.63 -0.76 14.35
CA VAL A 149 13.39 -1.13 13.62
C VAL A 149 13.36 -0.43 12.27
N LEU A 150 13.54 0.89 12.24
CA LEU A 150 13.49 1.65 11.00
C LEU A 150 14.65 1.31 10.07
N LEU A 151 15.84 1.21 10.60
CA LEU A 151 17.06 0.97 9.81
C LEU A 151 17.07 -0.42 9.17
N LEU A 152 16.48 -1.41 9.82
CA LEU A 152 16.40 -2.77 9.28
C LEU A 152 15.16 -2.99 8.42
N THR A 153 14.03 -2.43 8.82
CA THR A 153 12.75 -2.67 8.12
C THR A 153 12.66 -1.91 6.80
N ALA A 154 13.04 -0.64 6.76
CA ALA A 154 12.90 0.15 5.54
C ALA A 154 13.74 -0.38 4.38
N PRO A 155 15.04 -0.70 4.53
CA PRO A 155 15.79 -1.34 3.47
C PRO A 155 15.23 -2.69 3.05
N LEU A 156 14.77 -3.51 4.00
CA LEU A 156 14.16 -4.80 3.71
C LEU A 156 12.93 -4.61 2.82
N ALA A 157 12.09 -3.62 3.13
CA ALA A 157 10.91 -3.34 2.34
C ALA A 157 11.28 -2.93 0.91
N LEU A 158 12.27 -2.07 0.76
CA LEU A 158 12.68 -1.59 -0.56
C LEU A 158 13.39 -2.63 -1.39
N ILE A 159 14.25 -3.46 -0.78
CA ILE A 159 15.11 -4.40 -1.50
C ILE A 159 14.37 -5.71 -1.81
N VAL A 160 13.61 -6.24 -0.86
CA VAL A 160 13.05 -7.59 -0.94
C VAL A 160 11.54 -7.57 -1.15
N ILE A 161 10.82 -6.89 -0.27
CA ILE A 161 9.36 -6.97 -0.21
C ILE A 161 8.70 -6.24 -1.39
N GLY A 162 9.22 -5.08 -1.78
CA GLY A 162 8.70 -4.34 -2.92
C GLY A 162 8.72 -5.14 -4.22
N PRO A 163 9.88 -5.66 -4.64
CA PRO A 163 9.95 -6.52 -5.82
C PRO A 163 9.08 -7.76 -5.73
N PHE A 164 8.99 -8.39 -4.56
CA PHE A 164 8.12 -9.55 -4.35
C PHE A 164 6.64 -9.19 -4.56
N GLY A 165 6.19 -8.04 -4.02
CA GLY A 165 4.83 -7.56 -4.21
C GLY A 165 4.54 -7.25 -5.68
N THR A 166 5.50 -6.64 -6.38
CA THR A 166 5.39 -6.38 -7.81
C THR A 166 5.28 -7.67 -8.62
N TYR A 167 6.07 -8.68 -8.27
CA TYR A 167 6.01 -9.99 -8.92
C TYR A 167 4.63 -10.63 -8.75
N LEU A 168 4.04 -10.54 -7.57
CA LEU A 168 2.69 -11.07 -7.33
C LEU A 168 1.64 -10.33 -8.18
N ASN A 169 1.75 -9.00 -8.29
CA ASN A 169 0.87 -8.23 -9.13
C ASN A 169 0.99 -8.64 -10.61
N ASP A 170 2.21 -8.86 -11.09
CA ASP A 170 2.46 -9.29 -12.45
C ASP A 170 1.86 -10.66 -12.73
N LEU A 171 1.93 -11.58 -11.77
CA LEU A 171 1.29 -12.90 -11.90
C LEU A 171 -0.22 -12.80 -12.03
N VAL A 172 -0.86 -11.95 -11.24
CA VAL A 172 -2.31 -11.75 -11.30
C VAL A 172 -2.70 -11.15 -12.65
N ALA A 173 -1.96 -10.15 -13.14
CA ALA A 173 -2.21 -9.53 -14.44
C ALA A 173 -2.06 -10.54 -15.58
N ALA A 174 -1.04 -11.38 -15.54
CA ALA A 174 -0.84 -12.44 -16.55
C ALA A 174 -1.99 -13.44 -16.55
N GLY A 175 -2.44 -13.82 -15.36
CA GLY A 175 -3.60 -14.72 -15.23
C GLY A 175 -4.87 -14.12 -15.82
N ALA A 176 -5.10 -12.83 -15.57
CA ALA A 176 -6.25 -12.12 -16.13
C ALA A 176 -6.19 -12.06 -17.65
N GLU A 177 -5.00 -11.82 -18.22
CA GLU A 177 -4.83 -11.81 -19.67
C GLU A 177 -5.12 -13.17 -20.30
N ILE A 178 -4.68 -14.26 -19.68
CA ILE A 178 -4.95 -15.61 -20.16
C ILE A 178 -6.45 -15.88 -20.19
N ILE A 179 -7.16 -15.53 -19.12
CA ILE A 179 -8.61 -15.71 -19.04
C ILE A 179 -9.31 -14.84 -20.08
N ASN A 180 -8.89 -13.60 -20.25
CA ASN A 180 -9.46 -12.68 -21.22
C ASN A 180 -9.30 -13.20 -22.67
N GLY A 181 -8.17 -13.81 -22.97
CA GLY A 181 -7.93 -14.39 -24.27
C GLY A 181 -8.81 -15.61 -24.59
N LYS A 182 -9.23 -16.34 -23.56
CA LYS A 182 -10.07 -17.54 -23.74
C LYS A 182 -11.57 -17.27 -23.65
N ALA A 183 -11.98 -16.30 -22.82
CA ALA A 183 -13.37 -15.98 -22.58
C ALA A 183 -13.50 -14.51 -22.22
N SER A 184 -13.55 -13.65 -23.23
CA SER A 184 -13.54 -12.20 -23.05
C SER A 184 -14.71 -11.69 -22.21
N TRP A 185 -15.84 -12.40 -22.17
CA TRP A 185 -17.00 -12.04 -21.34
C TRP A 185 -16.78 -12.32 -19.86
N LEU A 186 -15.87 -13.25 -19.55
CA LEU A 186 -15.65 -13.70 -18.18
C LEU A 186 -14.94 -12.62 -17.32
N ILE A 187 -14.04 -11.84 -17.91
CA ILE A 187 -13.29 -10.82 -17.17
C ILE A 187 -14.21 -9.76 -16.54
N PRO A 188 -15.15 -9.12 -17.29
CA PRO A 188 -16.06 -8.15 -16.65
C PRO A 188 -16.90 -8.78 -15.54
N PHE A 189 -17.35 -10.02 -15.74
CA PHE A 189 -18.12 -10.73 -14.73
C PHE A 189 -17.31 -10.98 -13.47
N LEU A 190 -16.10 -11.53 -13.62
CA LEU A 190 -15.21 -11.82 -12.50
C LEU A 190 -14.77 -10.54 -11.78
N MET A 191 -14.48 -9.47 -12.52
CA MET A 191 -14.12 -8.19 -11.92
C MET A 191 -15.23 -7.64 -11.04
N GLY A 192 -16.47 -7.71 -11.51
CA GLY A 192 -17.61 -7.26 -10.72
C GLY A 192 -17.83 -8.10 -9.45
N ALA A 193 -17.66 -9.42 -9.57
CA ALA A 193 -17.86 -10.33 -8.43
C ALA A 193 -16.68 -10.32 -7.46
N LEU A 194 -15.46 -10.17 -7.96
CA LEU A 194 -14.23 -10.29 -7.16
C LEU A 194 -13.58 -8.96 -6.83
N GLN A 195 -14.15 -7.84 -7.28
CA GLN A 195 -13.59 -6.51 -7.06
C GLN A 195 -13.22 -6.26 -5.58
N PRO A 196 -14.06 -6.56 -4.60
CA PRO A 196 -13.69 -6.37 -3.20
C PRO A 196 -12.44 -7.16 -2.81
N PHE A 197 -12.30 -8.38 -3.30
CA PHE A 197 -11.14 -9.22 -2.99
C PHE A 197 -9.88 -8.69 -3.66
N LEU A 198 -9.99 -8.20 -4.88
CA LEU A 198 -8.84 -7.64 -5.61
C LEU A 198 -8.35 -6.34 -4.95
N VAL A 199 -9.24 -5.51 -4.47
CA VAL A 199 -8.87 -4.31 -3.72
C VAL A 199 -8.13 -4.69 -2.44
N VAL A 200 -8.64 -5.70 -1.71
CA VAL A 200 -8.04 -6.18 -0.47
C VAL A 200 -6.62 -6.69 -0.70
N THR A 201 -6.39 -7.41 -1.81
CA THR A 201 -5.06 -7.96 -2.10
C THR A 201 -4.14 -6.95 -2.78
N GLY A 202 -4.64 -5.76 -3.16
CA GLY A 202 -3.84 -4.75 -3.83
C GLY A 202 -3.54 -5.04 -5.29
N THR A 203 -4.26 -6.00 -5.90
CA THR A 203 -4.02 -6.40 -7.29
C THR A 203 -4.97 -5.75 -8.29
N ALA A 204 -5.96 -4.99 -7.82
CA ALA A 204 -6.94 -4.34 -8.69
C ALA A 204 -6.30 -3.38 -9.70
N TRP A 205 -5.22 -2.73 -9.31
CA TRP A 205 -4.51 -1.77 -10.15
C TRP A 205 -3.62 -2.43 -11.20
N ALA A 206 -3.37 -3.74 -11.08
CA ALA A 206 -2.61 -4.50 -12.07
C ALA A 206 -3.49 -4.93 -13.27
N MET A 207 -4.78 -4.83 -13.13
CA MET A 207 -5.77 -5.18 -14.13
C MET A 207 -6.49 -3.96 -14.68
#